data_ae68502ca93d3dd654fb315b1139ad04
#
_entry.id   ae68502ca93d3dd654fb315b1139ad04
#
_cell.length_a   1.000
_cell.length_b   1.000
_cell.length_c   1.000
_cell.angle_alpha   90.00
_cell.angle_beta   90.00
_cell.angle_gamma   90.00
#
_symmetry.space_group_name_H-M   'P 1'
#
loop_
_entity.id
_entity.type
_entity.pdbx_description
1 polymer ?
#
loop_
_entity_poly.entity_id
_entity_poly.type
_entity_poly.pdbx_seq_one_letter_code
_entity_poly.pdbx_strand_id
1 'polypeptide(L)'
;DKKNDADRTMGDLQRRMDNSGVKIRIPQGQLIMFGTTIVLMIMLTYLVMFTAVGRAMRAVSHDFDSASLMGINVGKIVTITFLIGSMLAGAGAMMNATFLGTPLTTFFGVMPGVKAFVAAVLGGIGNIPGAVLGGFLMGFAETAVIWAGYGQYKDAIAFIVLIVVLLFRPGGLLGSAKVEKV
;
A
#
# COMPACT_ATOMS: atom_id res chain seq x y z
N ASP A 1 58.33 -5.49 -18.09
CA ASP A 1 57.52 -5.96 -16.94
C ASP A 1 56.66 -4.86 -16.33
N LYS A 2 57.21 -3.69 -16.02
CA LYS A 2 56.46 -2.58 -15.41
C LYS A 2 55.28 -2.06 -16.24
N LYS A 3 55.34 -2.17 -17.57
CA LYS A 3 54.29 -1.71 -18.46
C LYS A 3 53.07 -2.65 -18.47
N ASN A 4 53.32 -3.96 -18.29
CA ASN A 4 52.29 -4.96 -18.21
C ASN A 4 51.53 -4.95 -16.89
N ASP A 5 52.20 -4.56 -15.80
CA ASP A 5 51.56 -4.40 -14.48
C ASP A 5 50.72 -3.12 -14.41
N ALA A 6 51.18 -2.05 -15.06
CA ALA A 6 50.40 -0.81 -15.16
C ALA A 6 49.09 -1.00 -15.96
N ASP A 7 49.13 -1.75 -17.09
CA ASP A 7 47.96 -2.05 -17.91
C ASP A 7 46.97 -2.96 -17.16
N ARG A 8 47.43 -3.93 -16.38
CA ARG A 8 46.56 -4.76 -15.53
C ARG A 8 45.88 -3.94 -14.44
N THR A 9 46.65 -3.06 -13.78
CA THR A 9 46.11 -2.19 -12.71
C THR A 9 45.06 -1.22 -13.26
N MET A 10 45.28 -0.67 -14.45
CA MET A 10 44.31 0.20 -15.13
C MET A 10 43.04 -0.55 -15.54
N GLY A 11 43.19 -1.77 -16.03
CA GLY A 11 42.06 -2.64 -16.37
C GLY A 11 41.21 -3.03 -15.16
N ASP A 12 41.86 -3.29 -14.00
CA ASP A 12 41.18 -3.60 -12.75
C ASP A 12 40.48 -2.37 -12.15
N LEU A 13 41.10 -1.20 -12.24
CA LEU A 13 40.50 0.07 -11.83
C LEU A 13 39.29 0.41 -12.70
N GLN A 14 39.38 0.19 -14.01
CA GLN A 14 38.29 0.41 -14.95
C GLN A 14 37.11 -0.54 -14.69
N ARG A 15 37.37 -1.81 -14.41
CA ARG A 15 36.37 -2.78 -13.97
C ARG A 15 35.72 -2.44 -12.63
N ARG A 16 36.50 -1.91 -11.69
CA ARG A 16 35.98 -1.43 -10.39
C ARG A 16 35.11 -0.19 -10.55
N MET A 17 35.46 0.73 -11.46
CA MET A 17 34.66 1.93 -11.76
C MET A 17 33.38 1.56 -12.51
N ASP A 18 33.42 0.59 -13.43
CA ASP A 18 32.24 0.09 -14.15
C ASP A 18 31.29 -0.69 -13.22
N ASN A 19 31.84 -1.38 -12.19
CA ASN A 19 31.05 -2.07 -11.17
C ASN A 19 30.56 -1.16 -10.04
N SER A 20 31.15 0.02 -9.82
CA SER A 20 30.71 1.00 -8.85
C SER A 20 29.60 1.93 -9.35
N GLY A 21 29.28 1.86 -10.64
CA GLY A 21 28.05 2.46 -11.17
C GLY A 21 26.86 1.78 -10.51
N VAL A 22 26.10 2.53 -9.69
CA VAL A 22 24.83 2.06 -9.12
C VAL A 22 23.89 1.74 -10.29
N LYS A 23 23.96 0.51 -10.79
CA LYS A 23 23.01 0.01 -11.79
C LYS A 23 21.68 -0.20 -11.06
N ILE A 24 20.86 0.83 -11.02
CA ILE A 24 19.47 0.72 -10.57
C ILE A 24 18.77 -0.18 -11.60
N ARG A 25 18.81 -1.49 -11.37
CA ARG A 25 18.00 -2.43 -12.11
C ARG A 25 16.61 -2.41 -11.50
N ILE A 26 15.69 -1.68 -12.11
CA ILE A 26 14.27 -1.78 -11.78
C ILE A 26 13.77 -3.05 -12.49
N PRO A 27 13.46 -4.14 -11.77
CA PRO A 27 12.93 -5.33 -12.39
C PRO A 27 11.59 -5.00 -13.04
N GLN A 28 11.37 -5.48 -14.27
CA GLN A 28 10.14 -5.22 -15.04
C GLN A 28 8.88 -5.55 -14.23
N GLY A 29 8.93 -6.56 -13.37
CA GLY A 29 7.84 -6.93 -12.47
C GLY A 29 7.40 -5.81 -11.54
N GLN A 30 8.33 -5.01 -11.01
CA GLN A 30 7.97 -3.88 -10.13
C GLN A 30 7.24 -2.77 -10.89
N LEU A 31 7.61 -2.50 -12.15
CA LEU A 31 6.91 -1.52 -12.99
C LEU A 31 5.48 -1.98 -13.29
N ILE A 32 5.30 -3.28 -13.57
CA ILE A 32 3.97 -3.87 -13.81
C ILE A 32 3.13 -3.77 -12.54
N MET A 33 3.68 -4.10 -11.37
CA MET A 33 2.99 -3.95 -10.07
C MET A 33 2.53 -2.51 -9.84
N PHE A 34 3.42 -1.53 -10.04
CA PHE A 34 3.10 -0.11 -9.89
C PHE A 34 1.98 0.31 -10.84
N GLY A 35 2.08 -0.05 -12.12
CA GLY A 35 1.08 0.26 -13.14
C GLY A 35 -0.28 -0.35 -12.80
N THR A 36 -0.32 -1.63 -12.43
CA THR A 36 -1.56 -2.32 -12.08
C THR A 36 -2.18 -1.74 -10.80
N THR A 37 -1.37 -1.39 -9.80
CA THR A 37 -1.87 -0.75 -8.57
C THR A 37 -2.53 0.60 -8.88
N ILE A 38 -1.93 1.41 -9.74
CA ILE A 38 -2.51 2.70 -10.17
C ILE A 38 -3.84 2.48 -10.90
N VAL A 39 -3.91 1.51 -11.81
CA VAL A 39 -5.14 1.18 -12.54
C VAL A 39 -6.23 0.72 -11.58
N LEU A 40 -5.94 -0.18 -10.64
CA LEU A 40 -6.89 -0.64 -9.64
C LEU A 40 -7.36 0.51 -8.72
N MET A 41 -6.46 1.42 -8.34
CA MET A 41 -6.80 2.61 -7.56
C MET A 41 -7.77 3.52 -8.32
N ILE A 42 -7.49 3.81 -9.58
CA ILE A 42 -8.35 4.65 -10.42
C ILE A 42 -9.71 3.99 -10.59
N MET A 43 -9.73 2.69 -10.89
CA MET A 43 -10.96 1.91 -11.04
C MET A 43 -11.80 1.92 -9.75
N LEU A 44 -11.20 1.70 -8.60
CA LEU A 44 -11.87 1.74 -7.30
C LEU A 44 -12.42 3.14 -7.01
N THR A 45 -11.60 4.16 -7.21
CA THR A 45 -12.00 5.57 -6.99
C THR A 45 -13.17 5.94 -7.90
N TYR A 46 -13.11 5.55 -9.18
CA TYR A 46 -14.20 5.78 -10.12
C TYR A 46 -15.48 5.07 -9.67
N LEU A 47 -15.38 3.80 -9.27
CA LEU A 47 -16.52 3.01 -8.80
C LEU A 47 -17.17 3.65 -7.57
N VAL A 48 -16.37 4.04 -6.58
CA VAL A 48 -16.89 4.59 -5.31
C VAL A 48 -17.39 6.03 -5.49
N MET A 49 -16.75 6.87 -6.31
CA MET A 49 -17.11 8.28 -6.42
C MET A 49 -18.23 8.52 -7.45
N PHE A 50 -18.22 7.82 -8.57
CA PHE A 50 -19.06 8.17 -9.72
C PHE A 50 -20.22 7.20 -9.98
N THR A 51 -20.19 5.96 -9.45
CA THR A 51 -21.27 5.00 -9.72
C THR A 51 -22.44 5.10 -8.73
N ALA A 52 -23.61 4.57 -9.13
CA ALA A 52 -24.77 4.48 -8.26
C ALA A 52 -24.50 3.59 -7.02
N VAL A 53 -23.75 2.51 -7.20
CA VAL A 53 -23.34 1.61 -6.12
C VAL A 53 -22.45 2.35 -5.13
N GLY A 54 -21.47 3.13 -5.61
CA GLY A 54 -20.60 3.93 -4.75
C GLY A 54 -21.36 5.02 -3.98
N ARG A 55 -22.37 5.65 -4.58
CA ARG A 55 -23.24 6.59 -3.85
C ARG A 55 -24.01 5.88 -2.73
N ALA A 56 -24.57 4.70 -3.00
CA ALA A 56 -25.23 3.89 -1.99
C ALA A 56 -24.26 3.44 -0.87
N MET A 57 -23.02 3.03 -1.22
CA MET A 57 -21.99 2.70 -0.24
C MET A 57 -21.73 3.87 0.72
N ARG A 58 -21.56 5.08 0.20
CA ARG A 58 -21.33 6.27 1.02
C ARG A 58 -22.53 6.65 1.88
N ALA A 59 -23.75 6.51 1.36
CA ALA A 59 -24.97 6.73 2.12
C ALA A 59 -25.07 5.75 3.30
N VAL A 60 -24.88 4.46 3.05
CA VAL A 60 -24.88 3.40 4.08
C VAL A 60 -23.77 3.61 5.11
N SER A 61 -22.56 4.05 4.69
CA SER A 61 -21.45 4.32 5.61
C SER A 61 -21.69 5.52 6.53
N HIS A 62 -22.60 6.41 6.17
CA HIS A 62 -22.94 7.58 6.95
C HIS A 62 -24.01 7.27 8.02
N ASP A 63 -25.09 6.59 7.62
CA ASP A 63 -26.19 6.20 8.48
C ASP A 63 -26.94 5.03 7.87
N PHE A 64 -26.94 3.88 8.56
CA PHE A 64 -27.61 2.65 8.13
C PHE A 64 -29.13 2.80 8.09
N ASP A 65 -29.70 3.43 9.13
CA ASP A 65 -31.13 3.54 9.31
C ASP A 65 -31.74 4.50 8.29
N SER A 66 -31.14 5.67 8.16
CA SER A 66 -31.56 6.66 7.16
C SER A 66 -31.44 6.12 5.72
N ALA A 67 -30.37 5.38 5.41
CA ALA A 67 -30.19 4.77 4.08
C ALA A 67 -31.27 3.72 3.78
N SER A 68 -31.65 2.92 4.78
CA SER A 68 -32.71 1.91 4.62
C SER A 68 -34.09 2.55 4.41
N LEU A 69 -34.39 3.64 5.11
CA LEU A 69 -35.62 4.40 4.95
C LEU A 69 -35.76 5.05 3.57
N MET A 70 -34.62 5.39 2.93
CA MET A 70 -34.57 5.89 1.56
C MET A 70 -34.62 4.78 0.51
N GLY A 71 -34.89 3.53 0.90
CA GLY A 71 -35.08 2.40 -0.01
C GLY A 71 -33.78 1.73 -0.46
N ILE A 72 -32.63 2.05 0.16
CA ILE A 72 -31.37 1.38 -0.13
C ILE A 72 -31.33 0.04 0.58
N ASN A 73 -31.16 -1.04 -0.18
CA ASN A 73 -30.97 -2.36 0.41
C ASN A 73 -29.56 -2.49 0.99
N VAL A 74 -29.43 -2.19 2.30
CA VAL A 74 -28.15 -2.18 3.03
C VAL A 74 -27.40 -3.51 2.89
N GLY A 75 -28.12 -4.64 3.02
CA GLY A 75 -27.49 -5.98 2.91
C GLY A 75 -26.82 -6.21 1.56
N LYS A 76 -27.45 -5.80 0.46
CA LYS A 76 -26.85 -5.91 -0.88
C LYS A 76 -25.61 -5.02 -1.01
N ILE A 77 -25.66 -3.80 -0.49
CA ILE A 77 -24.53 -2.87 -0.57
C ILE A 77 -23.34 -3.39 0.22
N VAL A 78 -23.55 -3.90 1.44
CA VAL A 78 -22.51 -4.52 2.25
C VAL A 78 -21.88 -5.72 1.51
N THR A 79 -22.71 -6.61 0.95
CA THR A 79 -22.21 -7.77 0.17
C THR A 79 -21.36 -7.33 -1.01
N ILE A 80 -21.78 -6.33 -1.78
CA ILE A 80 -21.01 -5.82 -2.92
C ILE A 80 -19.69 -5.20 -2.46
N THR A 81 -19.71 -4.46 -1.34
CA THR A 81 -18.49 -3.84 -0.77
C THR A 81 -17.45 -4.90 -0.40
N PHE A 82 -17.88 -5.96 0.30
CA PHE A 82 -17.01 -7.08 0.66
C PHE A 82 -16.51 -7.85 -0.57
N LEU A 83 -17.37 -8.04 -1.58
CA LEU A 83 -16.99 -8.68 -2.84
C LEU A 83 -15.85 -7.90 -3.52
N ILE A 84 -15.99 -6.58 -3.66
CA ILE A 84 -14.97 -5.72 -4.26
C ILE A 84 -13.67 -5.76 -3.44
N GLY A 85 -13.78 -5.68 -2.11
CA GLY A 85 -12.62 -5.78 -1.21
C GLY A 85 -11.87 -7.10 -1.37
N SER A 86 -12.61 -8.22 -1.44
CA SER A 86 -12.03 -9.55 -1.63
C SER A 86 -11.36 -9.71 -3.00
N MET A 87 -11.95 -9.14 -4.06
CA MET A 87 -11.34 -9.13 -5.41
C MET A 87 -10.02 -8.35 -5.43
N LEU A 88 -9.98 -7.19 -4.79
CA LEU A 88 -8.77 -6.38 -4.68
C LEU A 88 -7.68 -7.07 -3.84
N ALA A 89 -8.07 -7.71 -2.74
CA ALA A 89 -7.16 -8.49 -1.91
C ALA A 89 -6.56 -9.68 -2.68
N GLY A 90 -7.41 -10.40 -3.44
CA GLY A 90 -6.97 -11.48 -4.32
C GLY A 90 -6.00 -11.01 -5.41
N ALA A 91 -6.28 -9.87 -6.05
CA ALA A 91 -5.38 -9.27 -7.03
C ALA A 91 -4.03 -8.90 -6.40
N GLY A 92 -4.03 -8.30 -5.20
CA GLY A 92 -2.82 -7.97 -4.45
C GLY A 92 -1.99 -9.20 -4.07
N ALA A 93 -2.65 -10.28 -3.62
CA ALA A 93 -1.99 -11.53 -3.29
C ALA A 93 -1.36 -12.18 -4.53
N MET A 94 -2.07 -12.18 -5.66
CA MET A 94 -1.58 -12.72 -6.92
C MET A 94 -0.36 -11.97 -7.46
N MET A 95 -0.37 -10.62 -7.36
CA MET A 95 0.78 -9.79 -7.70
C MET A 95 1.98 -10.08 -6.80
N ASN A 96 1.77 -10.21 -5.51
CA ASN A 96 2.83 -10.48 -4.54
C ASN A 96 3.49 -11.84 -4.83
N ALA A 97 2.67 -12.89 -5.07
CA ALA A 97 3.18 -14.22 -5.41
C ALA A 97 3.95 -14.24 -6.74
N THR A 98 3.42 -13.56 -7.77
CA THR A 98 3.99 -13.63 -9.12
C THR A 98 5.27 -12.81 -9.26
N PHE A 99 5.32 -11.61 -8.68
CA PHE A 99 6.44 -10.68 -8.92
C PHE A 99 7.48 -10.65 -7.80
N LEU A 100 7.10 -10.92 -6.55
CA LEU A 100 8.03 -11.01 -5.44
C LEU A 100 8.45 -12.45 -5.12
N GLY A 101 7.81 -13.45 -5.73
CA GLY A 101 8.14 -14.87 -5.52
C GLY A 101 7.91 -15.33 -4.08
N THR A 102 7.08 -14.62 -3.32
CA THR A 102 6.78 -15.00 -1.94
C THR A 102 5.86 -16.21 -1.90
N PRO A 103 6.21 -17.28 -1.18
CA PRO A 103 5.33 -18.44 -1.07
C PRO A 103 4.03 -18.07 -0.37
N LEU A 104 2.90 -18.42 -0.99
CA LEU A 104 1.58 -18.26 -0.39
C LEU A 104 1.38 -19.34 0.67
N THR A 105 1.54 -18.98 1.92
CA THR A 105 1.20 -19.84 3.06
C THR A 105 -0.21 -19.51 3.56
N THR A 106 -0.79 -20.38 4.38
CA THR A 106 -2.14 -20.20 4.95
C THR A 106 -2.29 -18.85 5.69
N PHE A 107 -1.24 -18.37 6.34
CA PHE A 107 -1.23 -17.12 7.09
C PHE A 107 -0.61 -15.94 6.34
N PHE A 108 -0.30 -16.10 5.05
CA PHE A 108 0.33 -15.06 4.23
C PHE A 108 -0.41 -13.72 4.29
N GLY A 109 -1.75 -13.74 4.31
CA GLY A 109 -2.58 -12.53 4.28
C GLY A 109 -2.60 -11.73 5.57
N VAL A 110 -2.17 -12.29 6.71
CA VAL A 110 -2.29 -11.62 8.03
C VAL A 110 -1.43 -10.36 8.09
N MET A 111 -0.13 -10.46 7.81
CA MET A 111 0.78 -9.31 7.87
C MET A 111 0.47 -8.23 6.82
N PRO A 112 0.27 -8.54 5.54
CA PRO A 112 -0.20 -7.56 4.57
C PRO A 112 -1.55 -6.94 4.94
N GLY A 113 -2.47 -7.70 5.52
CA GLY A 113 -3.76 -7.22 5.98
C GLY A 113 -3.63 -6.18 7.11
N VAL A 114 -2.81 -6.47 8.12
CA VAL A 114 -2.52 -5.52 9.21
C VAL A 114 -1.87 -4.24 8.65
N LYS A 115 -0.89 -4.38 7.76
CA LYS A 115 -0.23 -3.23 7.12
C LYS A 115 -1.18 -2.40 6.28
N ALA A 116 -2.08 -3.05 5.54
CA ALA A 116 -3.11 -2.35 4.77
C ALA A 116 -4.08 -1.57 5.68
N PHE A 117 -4.47 -2.15 6.82
CA PHE A 117 -5.26 -1.47 7.83
C PHE A 117 -4.52 -0.24 8.40
N VAL A 118 -3.25 -0.40 8.78
CA VAL A 118 -2.41 0.70 9.25
C VAL A 118 -2.30 1.80 8.20
N ALA A 119 -2.08 1.45 6.94
CA ALA A 119 -2.01 2.39 5.83
C ALA A 119 -3.33 3.15 5.63
N ALA A 120 -4.47 2.47 5.77
CA ALA A 120 -5.79 3.11 5.68
C ALA A 120 -6.04 4.08 6.84
N VAL A 121 -5.66 3.72 8.08
CA VAL A 121 -5.74 4.61 9.25
C VAL A 121 -4.80 5.80 9.11
N LEU A 122 -3.55 5.57 8.70
CA LEU A 122 -2.57 6.63 8.44
C LEU A 122 -3.06 7.62 7.38
N GLY A 123 -3.64 7.10 6.30
CA GLY A 123 -4.18 7.92 5.21
C GLY A 123 -5.43 8.69 5.57
N GLY A 124 -6.20 8.18 6.52
CA GLY A 124 -7.52 8.67 6.93
C GLY A 124 -8.63 7.77 6.43
N ILE A 125 -9.36 7.17 7.39
CA ILE A 125 -10.46 6.24 7.11
C ILE A 125 -11.52 6.91 6.22
N GLY A 126 -11.88 6.25 5.13
CA GLY A 126 -12.87 6.73 4.17
C GLY A 126 -12.30 7.59 3.02
N ASN A 127 -11.01 7.89 3.03
CA ASN A 127 -10.34 8.62 1.95
C ASN A 127 -9.43 7.69 1.14
N ILE A 128 -9.87 7.28 -0.07
CA ILE A 128 -9.12 6.35 -0.94
C ILE A 128 -7.74 6.92 -1.32
N PRO A 129 -7.59 8.15 -1.82
CA PRO A 129 -6.29 8.76 -2.06
C PRO A 129 -5.43 8.83 -0.80
N GLY A 130 -6.04 9.09 0.37
CA GLY A 130 -5.37 9.07 1.67
C GLY A 130 -4.76 7.72 1.99
N ALA A 131 -5.52 6.63 1.82
CA ALA A 131 -5.05 5.28 2.07
C ALA A 131 -3.84 4.91 1.18
N VAL A 132 -3.83 5.36 -0.08
CA VAL A 132 -2.69 5.15 -1.00
C VAL A 132 -1.45 5.90 -0.50
N LEU A 133 -1.59 7.16 -0.10
CA LEU A 133 -0.50 7.92 0.51
C LEU A 133 -0.01 7.28 1.81
N GLY A 134 -0.93 6.78 2.64
CA GLY A 134 -0.61 6.02 3.84
C GLY A 134 0.22 4.77 3.56
N GLY A 135 -0.18 4.00 2.54
CA GLY A 135 0.58 2.83 2.08
C GLY A 135 1.97 3.18 1.55
N PHE A 136 2.08 4.27 0.80
CA PHE A 136 3.36 4.75 0.30
C PHE A 136 4.31 5.19 1.44
N LEU A 137 3.82 5.97 2.39
CA LEU A 137 4.58 6.39 3.57
C LEU A 137 5.00 5.21 4.43
N MET A 138 4.10 4.23 4.58
CA MET A 138 4.39 2.99 5.29
C MET A 138 5.53 2.20 4.63
N GLY A 139 5.46 2.00 3.30
CA GLY A 139 6.51 1.33 2.54
C GLY A 139 7.84 2.07 2.60
N PHE A 140 7.80 3.41 2.62
CA PHE A 140 8.99 4.23 2.78
C PHE A 140 9.61 4.06 4.18
N ALA A 141 8.80 4.07 5.23
CA ALA A 141 9.26 3.84 6.60
C ALA A 141 9.89 2.46 6.78
N GLU A 142 9.26 1.40 6.23
CA GLU A 142 9.82 0.05 6.25
C GLU A 142 11.17 -0.01 5.53
N THR A 143 11.27 0.60 4.36
CA THR A 143 12.51 0.64 3.58
C THR A 143 13.63 1.38 4.32
N ALA A 144 13.31 2.48 4.99
CA ALA A 144 14.27 3.25 5.78
C ALA A 144 14.85 2.41 6.93
N VAL A 145 14.03 1.60 7.60
CA VAL A 145 14.48 0.72 8.69
C VAL A 145 15.33 -0.43 8.17
N ILE A 146 14.98 -0.99 7.03
CA ILE A 146 15.80 -2.02 6.38
C ILE A 146 17.17 -1.43 6.02
N TRP A 147 17.20 -0.22 5.49
CA TRP A 147 18.44 0.47 5.12
C TRP A 147 19.32 0.82 6.35
N ALA A 148 18.70 1.13 7.49
CA ALA A 148 19.38 1.35 8.76
C ALA A 148 19.96 0.06 9.39
N GLY A 149 19.77 -1.12 8.76
CA GLY A 149 20.27 -2.40 9.26
C GLY A 149 19.33 -3.15 10.21
N TYR A 150 18.15 -2.59 10.50
CA TYR A 150 17.17 -3.17 11.43
C TYR A 150 16.05 -3.91 10.73
N GLY A 151 16.32 -4.58 9.60
CA GLY A 151 15.32 -5.24 8.76
C GLY A 151 14.42 -6.26 9.48
N GLN A 152 14.89 -6.87 10.57
CA GLN A 152 14.09 -7.78 11.39
C GLN A 152 12.91 -7.08 12.11
N TYR A 153 12.97 -5.75 12.30
CA TYR A 153 11.93 -4.96 12.95
C TYR A 153 10.98 -4.27 11.97
N LYS A 154 11.07 -4.56 10.66
CA LYS A 154 10.24 -3.93 9.63
C LYS A 154 8.73 -4.02 9.92
N ASP A 155 8.27 -5.15 10.47
CA ASP A 155 6.86 -5.35 10.77
C ASP A 155 6.43 -4.61 12.06
N ALA A 156 7.35 -4.44 13.02
CA ALA A 156 7.11 -3.66 14.23
C ALA A 156 6.90 -2.17 13.94
N ILE A 157 7.52 -1.65 12.88
CA ILE A 157 7.33 -0.25 12.45
C ILE A 157 5.88 0.03 12.09
N ALA A 158 5.16 -0.92 11.50
CA ALA A 158 3.76 -0.79 11.22
C ALA A 158 2.96 -0.42 12.47
N PHE A 159 3.21 -1.13 13.57
CA PHE A 159 2.53 -0.88 14.83
C PHE A 159 2.96 0.43 15.49
N ILE A 160 4.24 0.78 15.42
CA ILE A 160 4.75 2.06 15.93
C ILE A 160 4.10 3.22 15.19
N VAL A 161 4.05 3.17 13.87
CA VAL A 161 3.41 4.18 13.03
C VAL A 161 1.92 4.28 13.37
N LEU A 162 1.23 3.15 13.55
CA LEU A 162 -0.17 3.13 13.95
C LEU A 162 -0.39 3.86 15.28
N ILE A 163 0.42 3.52 16.30
CA ILE A 163 0.30 4.14 17.63
C ILE A 163 0.55 5.64 17.55
N VAL A 164 1.61 6.05 16.85
CA VAL A 164 1.97 7.46 16.68
C VAL A 164 0.84 8.23 15.99
N VAL A 165 0.29 7.68 14.91
CA VAL A 165 -0.80 8.33 14.18
C VAL A 165 -2.06 8.44 15.01
N LEU A 166 -2.46 7.36 15.71
CA LEU A 166 -3.65 7.40 16.59
C LEU A 166 -3.49 8.38 17.76
N LEU A 167 -2.25 8.55 18.26
CA LEU A 167 -1.97 9.46 19.36
C LEU A 167 -2.00 10.93 18.93
N PHE A 168 -1.40 11.25 17.77
CA PHE A 168 -1.23 12.64 17.32
C PHE A 168 -2.29 13.10 16.32
N ARG A 169 -2.82 12.19 15.49
CA ARG A 169 -3.83 12.48 14.46
C ARG A 169 -4.82 11.32 14.26
N PRO A 170 -5.81 11.17 15.17
CA PRO A 170 -6.77 10.06 15.10
C PRO A 170 -7.61 10.05 13.80
N GLY A 171 -7.73 11.18 13.13
CA GLY A 171 -8.39 11.25 11.81
C GLY A 171 -7.52 10.84 10.63
N GLY A 172 -6.23 10.52 10.83
CA GLY A 172 -5.28 10.28 9.75
C GLY A 172 -4.76 11.57 9.10
N LEU A 173 -3.90 11.42 8.08
CA LEU A 173 -3.25 12.55 7.40
C LEU A 173 -4.22 13.39 6.56
N LEU A 174 -5.16 12.74 5.87
CA LEU A 174 -6.15 13.34 4.98
C LEU A 174 -7.60 13.10 5.42
N GLY A 175 -7.80 12.55 6.62
CA GLY A 175 -9.12 12.36 7.19
C GLY A 175 -9.68 13.67 7.74
N SER A 176 -10.97 13.91 7.55
CA SER A 176 -11.67 14.99 8.23
C SER A 176 -12.03 14.55 9.65
N ALA A 177 -11.52 15.23 10.66
CA ALA A 177 -12.01 15.09 12.01
C ALA A 177 -13.47 15.62 12.03
N LYS A 178 -14.47 14.73 11.88
CA LYS A 178 -15.85 15.09 12.17
C LYS A 178 -15.94 15.24 13.69
N VAL A 179 -15.98 16.47 14.16
CA VAL A 179 -16.43 16.77 15.52
C VAL A 179 -17.93 16.47 15.54
N GLU A 180 -18.32 15.34 16.12
CA GLU A 180 -19.72 15.12 16.50
C GLU A 180 -20.08 16.23 17.48
N LYS A 181 -20.87 17.21 17.03
CA LYS A 181 -21.54 18.12 17.95
C LYS A 181 -22.69 17.33 18.56
N VAL A 182 -22.52 16.96 19.82
CA VAL A 182 -23.58 16.50 20.69
C VAL A 182 -24.62 17.63 20.87
#